data_680ca58ed5b0351aa419565b3143722f
#
_entry.id   680ca58ed5b0351aa419565b3143722f
#
_cell.length_a   1.000
_cell.length_b   1.000
_cell.length_c   1.000
_cell.angle_alpha   90.00
_cell.angle_beta   90.00
_cell.angle_gamma   90.00
#
_symmetry.space_group_name_H-M   'P 1'
#
loop_
_entity.id
_entity.type
_entity.pdbx_description
1 polymer ?
#
loop_
_entity_poly.entity_id
_entity_poly.type
_entity_poly.pdbx_seq_one_letter_code
_entity_poly.pdbx_strand_id
1 'polypeptide(L)'
;MVNRRSRACIITFIGPVGVGKSTQMKLIKDYLKLKGIRATQTFIKSNHALTYILSEFLKALGLYEKVTYREGVTRIYPSREVVRRLFSLWCFLDTVSITFKFFFTVYLPFRLGFTPLIEEGLMMTFYTYDMSFPHFFKTEPKVLPLLPTLLGWVISKNHVNVVLDAKEDELDRRRSSRDYRQNELSDYVSMQKKWIGRLNSGNTFFMDTTNESVLGVHRNIVTALENRIFPGN
;
A
#
# COMPACT_ATOMS: atom_id res chain seq x y z
N MET A 1 2.46 39.20 5.57
CA MET A 1 2.54 37.79 5.13
C MET A 1 2.10 36.89 6.28
N VAL A 2 0.88 36.37 6.21
CA VAL A 2 0.37 35.47 7.24
C VAL A 2 1.02 34.13 7.04
N ASN A 3 1.86 33.72 7.96
CA ASN A 3 2.54 32.43 7.99
C ASN A 3 1.48 31.36 8.31
N ARG A 4 0.65 31.00 7.31
CA ARG A 4 -0.32 29.90 7.41
C ARG A 4 0.50 28.62 7.46
N ARG A 5 0.74 28.10 8.65
CA ARG A 5 1.33 26.78 8.86
C ARG A 5 0.42 25.77 8.16
N SER A 6 0.83 25.33 6.97
CA SER A 6 0.22 24.18 6.32
C SER A 6 0.29 23.01 7.31
N ARG A 7 -0.85 22.41 7.63
CA ARG A 7 -0.87 21.24 8.52
C ARG A 7 -0.31 20.07 7.74
N ALA A 8 0.83 19.54 8.20
CA ALA A 8 1.33 18.28 7.66
C ALA A 8 0.21 17.22 7.72
N CYS A 9 0.05 16.47 6.65
CA CYS A 9 -0.90 15.35 6.59
C CYS A 9 -0.20 14.12 6.02
N ILE A 10 -0.74 12.96 6.32
CA ILE A 10 -0.29 11.69 5.75
C ILE A 10 -1.22 11.37 4.58
N ILE A 11 -0.66 11.12 3.40
CA ILE A 11 -1.44 10.79 2.20
C ILE A 11 -1.08 9.38 1.76
N THR A 12 -2.07 8.50 1.72
CA THR A 12 -1.89 7.12 1.27
C THR A 12 -2.56 6.91 -0.09
N PHE A 13 -1.80 6.39 -1.04
CA PHE A 13 -2.29 6.01 -2.36
C PHE A 13 -2.56 4.51 -2.40
N ILE A 14 -3.81 4.15 -2.61
CA ILE A 14 -4.31 2.78 -2.63
C ILE A 14 -4.88 2.50 -4.02
N GLY A 15 -4.74 1.28 -4.50
CA GLY A 15 -5.32 0.88 -5.80
C GLY A 15 -4.62 -0.32 -6.40
N PRO A 16 -5.20 -0.92 -7.43
CA PRO A 16 -4.64 -2.09 -8.09
C PRO A 16 -3.31 -1.78 -8.81
N VAL A 17 -2.59 -2.83 -9.16
CA VAL A 17 -1.37 -2.72 -9.96
C VAL A 17 -1.72 -2.15 -11.34
N GLY A 18 -0.95 -1.16 -11.80
CA GLY A 18 -1.16 -0.52 -13.11
C GLY A 18 -2.07 0.72 -13.08
N VAL A 19 -2.74 1.02 -11.97
CA VAL A 19 -3.68 2.16 -11.87
C VAL A 19 -3.00 3.54 -11.87
N GLY A 20 -1.69 3.61 -11.67
CA GLY A 20 -0.93 4.88 -11.73
C GLY A 20 -0.55 5.49 -10.38
N LYS A 21 -0.63 4.75 -9.26
CA LYS A 21 -0.25 5.24 -7.91
C LYS A 21 1.08 5.97 -7.86
N SER A 22 2.16 5.30 -8.27
CA SER A 22 3.53 5.87 -8.21
C SER A 22 3.68 7.12 -9.08
N THR A 23 2.96 7.19 -10.20
CA THR A 23 2.92 8.37 -11.07
C THR A 23 2.27 9.55 -10.37
N GLN A 24 1.09 9.32 -9.78
CA GLN A 24 0.37 10.38 -9.05
C GLN A 24 1.13 10.81 -7.79
N MET A 25 1.76 9.89 -7.07
CA MET A 25 2.61 10.23 -5.93
C MET A 25 3.75 11.17 -6.32
N LYS A 26 4.42 10.91 -7.45
CA LYS A 26 5.49 11.78 -7.95
C LYS A 26 4.94 13.18 -8.27
N LEU A 27 3.84 13.27 -9.01
CA LEU A 27 3.21 14.54 -9.35
C LEU A 27 2.75 15.32 -8.10
N ILE A 28 2.14 14.65 -7.13
CA ILE A 28 1.74 15.27 -5.86
C ILE A 28 2.96 15.74 -5.07
N LYS A 29 4.04 14.98 -5.05
CA LYS A 29 5.29 15.42 -4.39
C LYS A 29 5.84 16.70 -5.02
N ASP A 30 5.86 16.76 -6.35
CA ASP A 30 6.33 17.94 -7.09
C ASP A 30 5.40 19.14 -6.84
N TYR A 31 4.09 18.94 -6.85
CA TYR A 31 3.11 19.96 -6.49
C TYR A 31 3.31 20.50 -5.06
N LEU A 32 3.46 19.62 -4.07
CA LEU A 32 3.71 20.02 -2.67
C LEU A 32 5.00 20.83 -2.55
N LYS A 33 6.06 20.41 -3.27
CA LYS A 33 7.33 21.15 -3.33
C LYS A 33 7.14 22.57 -3.88
N LEU A 34 6.36 22.75 -4.95
CA LEU A 34 6.04 24.08 -5.49
C LEU A 34 5.27 24.96 -4.49
N LYS A 35 4.46 24.36 -3.62
CA LYS A 35 3.76 25.03 -2.52
C LYS A 35 4.64 25.24 -1.27
N GLY A 36 5.92 24.89 -1.31
CA GLY A 36 6.85 25.01 -0.17
C GLY A 36 6.62 23.96 0.92
N ILE A 37 5.88 22.88 0.64
CA ILE A 37 5.60 21.79 1.58
C ILE A 37 6.61 20.67 1.35
N ARG A 38 7.31 20.30 2.41
CA ARG A 38 8.25 19.18 2.38
C ARG A 38 7.50 17.85 2.38
N ALA A 39 7.76 16.97 1.41
CA ALA A 39 7.13 15.67 1.31
C ALA A 39 8.17 14.55 1.23
N THR A 40 7.89 13.43 1.89
CA THR A 40 8.63 12.17 1.77
C THR A 40 7.80 11.14 1.01
N GLN A 41 8.46 10.13 0.45
CA GLN A 41 7.77 9.00 -0.19
C GLN A 41 8.23 7.71 0.45
N THR A 42 7.29 6.82 0.71
CA THR A 42 7.56 5.48 1.22
C THR A 42 6.56 4.48 0.69
N PHE A 43 6.92 3.21 0.80
CA PHE A 43 6.10 2.08 0.43
C PHE A 43 5.93 1.19 1.67
N ILE A 44 4.70 0.88 2.05
CA ILE A 44 4.41 0.04 3.21
C ILE A 44 3.54 -1.13 2.76
N LYS A 45 4.08 -2.33 2.93
CA LYS A 45 3.45 -3.61 2.63
C LYS A 45 3.95 -4.64 3.63
N SER A 46 3.32 -5.80 3.69
CA SER A 46 3.83 -6.97 4.43
C SER A 46 5.11 -7.54 3.80
N ASN A 47 5.76 -8.42 4.55
CA ASN A 47 6.93 -9.18 4.12
C ASN A 47 8.18 -8.31 3.88
N HIS A 48 8.46 -7.42 4.83
CA HIS A 48 9.65 -6.59 4.83
C HIS A 48 10.70 -7.06 5.85
N ALA A 49 11.95 -6.67 5.60
CA ALA A 49 13.08 -6.82 6.51
C ALA A 49 13.17 -8.20 7.18
N LEU A 50 12.74 -8.34 8.42
CA LEU A 50 12.92 -9.58 9.19
C LEU A 50 12.17 -10.77 8.57
N THR A 51 10.97 -10.59 8.07
CA THR A 51 10.23 -11.66 7.39
C THR A 51 10.85 -12.03 6.05
N TYR A 52 11.41 -11.07 5.33
CA TYR A 52 12.18 -11.35 4.13
C TYR A 52 13.44 -12.18 4.45
N ILE A 53 14.20 -11.78 5.49
CA ILE A 53 15.38 -12.53 5.95
C ILE A 53 14.97 -13.96 6.36
N LEU A 54 13.89 -14.12 7.12
CA LEU A 54 13.37 -15.44 7.47
C LEU A 54 13.02 -16.26 6.22
N SER A 55 12.36 -15.64 5.24
CA SER A 55 12.02 -16.29 3.97
C SER A 55 13.26 -16.80 3.24
N GLU A 56 14.28 -15.97 3.09
CA GLU A 56 15.54 -16.36 2.43
C GLU A 56 16.30 -17.44 3.22
N PHE A 57 16.30 -17.34 4.54
CA PHE A 57 16.89 -18.36 5.41
C PHE A 57 16.21 -19.73 5.24
N LEU A 58 14.87 -19.76 5.24
CA LEU A 58 14.12 -21.01 5.00
C LEU A 58 14.40 -21.60 3.62
N LYS A 59 14.53 -20.75 2.60
CA LYS A 59 14.93 -21.21 1.26
C LYS A 59 16.35 -21.79 1.24
N ALA A 60 17.28 -21.15 1.93
CA ALA A 60 18.66 -21.65 2.04
C ALA A 60 18.75 -23.00 2.76
N LEU A 61 17.83 -23.28 3.69
CA LEU A 61 17.71 -24.59 4.34
C LEU A 61 17.00 -25.65 3.48
N GLY A 62 16.61 -25.32 2.25
CA GLY A 62 15.85 -26.24 1.39
C GLY A 62 14.38 -26.39 1.76
N LEU A 63 13.87 -25.58 2.69
CA LEU A 63 12.48 -25.56 3.17
C LEU A 63 11.61 -24.68 2.28
N TYR A 64 11.57 -25.00 1.00
CA TYR A 64 10.87 -24.24 -0.02
C TYR A 64 10.02 -25.13 -0.92
N GLU A 65 9.03 -24.50 -1.56
CA GLU A 65 8.27 -25.09 -2.66
C GLU A 65 8.39 -24.24 -3.93
N LYS A 66 8.42 -24.91 -5.08
CA LYS A 66 8.41 -24.25 -6.38
C LYS A 66 6.97 -24.17 -6.87
N VAL A 67 6.48 -22.98 -7.09
CA VAL A 67 5.16 -22.76 -7.68
C VAL A 67 5.35 -22.32 -9.12
N THR A 68 4.94 -23.15 -10.05
CA THR A 68 4.97 -22.83 -11.48
C THR A 68 3.61 -22.30 -11.89
N TYR A 69 3.58 -21.08 -12.36
CA TYR A 69 2.38 -20.41 -12.86
C TYR A 69 2.11 -20.83 -14.31
N ARG A 70 0.88 -20.62 -14.78
CA ARG A 70 0.40 -21.05 -16.11
C ARG A 70 1.31 -20.63 -17.28
N GLU A 71 2.13 -19.60 -17.11
CA GLU A 71 3.03 -19.05 -18.13
C GLU A 71 4.47 -19.61 -18.05
N GLY A 72 4.69 -20.69 -17.32
CA GLY A 72 6.02 -21.29 -17.18
C GLY A 72 6.96 -20.54 -16.24
N VAL A 73 6.48 -19.51 -15.53
CA VAL A 73 7.29 -18.83 -14.51
C VAL A 73 7.27 -19.64 -13.24
N THR A 74 8.43 -20.05 -12.81
CA THR A 74 8.61 -20.73 -11.52
C THR A 74 9.08 -19.72 -10.48
N ARG A 75 8.35 -19.60 -9.40
CA ARG A 75 8.78 -18.84 -8.20
C ARG A 75 9.03 -19.79 -7.04
N ILE A 76 9.98 -19.40 -6.22
CA ILE A 76 10.39 -20.17 -5.04
C ILE A 76 9.82 -19.45 -3.81
N TYR A 77 9.01 -20.17 -3.04
CA TYR A 77 8.42 -19.70 -1.79
C TYR A 77 8.85 -20.63 -0.65
N PRO A 78 8.89 -20.13 0.60
CA PRO A 78 9.00 -21.03 1.74
C PRO A 78 7.86 -22.06 1.72
N SER A 79 8.16 -23.29 2.12
CA SER A 79 7.17 -24.38 2.15
C SER A 79 5.96 -24.00 3.00
N ARG A 80 4.75 -24.28 2.50
CA ARG A 80 3.48 -23.97 3.19
C ARG A 80 3.42 -24.58 4.58
N GLU A 81 3.89 -25.82 4.72
CA GLU A 81 3.88 -26.50 6.02
C GLU A 81 4.79 -25.79 7.04
N VAL A 82 5.96 -25.33 6.62
CA VAL A 82 6.90 -24.60 7.45
C VAL A 82 6.33 -23.23 7.83
N VAL A 83 5.76 -22.49 6.85
CA VAL A 83 5.11 -21.22 7.12
C VAL A 83 3.96 -21.40 8.11
N ARG A 84 3.16 -22.45 7.97
CA ARG A 84 2.07 -22.77 8.92
C ARG A 84 2.57 -22.98 10.34
N ARG A 85 3.67 -23.74 10.52
CA ARG A 85 4.28 -23.98 11.84
C ARG A 85 4.88 -22.72 12.45
N LEU A 86 5.50 -21.88 11.62
CA LEU A 86 6.16 -20.65 12.06
C LEU A 86 5.24 -19.40 11.96
N PHE A 87 3.95 -19.59 11.74
CA PHE A 87 3.04 -18.51 11.45
C PHE A 87 3.04 -17.37 12.47
N SER A 88 2.98 -17.71 13.77
CA SER A 88 3.01 -16.70 14.83
C SER A 88 4.32 -15.93 14.85
N LEU A 89 5.45 -16.61 14.65
CA LEU A 89 6.76 -15.97 14.51
C LEU A 89 6.79 -15.07 13.27
N TRP A 90 6.26 -15.54 12.14
CA TRP A 90 6.16 -14.76 10.91
C TRP A 90 5.39 -13.47 11.12
N CYS A 91 4.19 -13.55 11.69
CA CYS A 91 3.36 -12.38 11.99
C CYS A 91 4.03 -11.42 12.97
N PHE A 92 4.70 -11.94 13.99
CA PHE A 92 5.45 -11.13 14.96
C PHE A 92 6.59 -10.36 14.26
N LEU A 93 7.44 -11.04 13.50
CA LEU A 93 8.55 -10.42 12.77
C LEU A 93 8.08 -9.39 11.75
N ASP A 94 6.99 -9.66 11.04
CA ASP A 94 6.42 -8.72 10.08
C ASP A 94 5.84 -7.50 10.78
N THR A 95 5.13 -7.70 11.89
CA THR A 95 4.60 -6.60 12.72
C THR A 95 5.72 -5.70 13.22
N VAL A 96 6.80 -6.28 13.75
CA VAL A 96 7.98 -5.53 14.20
C VAL A 96 8.58 -4.75 13.01
N SER A 97 8.82 -5.41 11.89
CA SER A 97 9.42 -4.80 10.69
C SER A 97 8.58 -3.64 10.15
N ILE A 98 7.27 -3.82 10.03
CA ILE A 98 6.35 -2.78 9.56
C ILE A 98 6.29 -1.62 10.54
N THR A 99 6.26 -1.89 11.85
CA THR A 99 6.24 -0.86 12.90
C THR A 99 7.49 0.01 12.83
N PHE A 100 8.67 -0.60 12.76
CA PHE A 100 9.92 0.14 12.59
C PHE A 100 9.93 0.98 11.32
N LYS A 101 9.58 0.38 10.20
CA LYS A 101 9.52 1.09 8.91
C LYS A 101 8.54 2.27 8.97
N PHE A 102 7.33 2.05 9.49
CA PHE A 102 6.33 3.10 9.65
C PHE A 102 6.84 4.23 10.56
N PHE A 103 7.44 3.88 11.69
CA PHE A 103 7.99 4.86 12.61
C PHE A 103 9.01 5.79 11.92
N PHE A 104 10.01 5.22 11.25
CA PHE A 104 11.08 6.02 10.64
C PHE A 104 10.69 6.70 9.34
N THR A 105 9.81 6.10 8.52
CA THR A 105 9.51 6.64 7.20
C THR A 105 8.20 7.43 7.12
N VAL A 106 7.33 7.31 8.12
CA VAL A 106 6.04 8.01 8.17
C VAL A 106 5.91 8.87 9.41
N TYR A 107 5.93 8.25 10.59
CA TYR A 107 5.65 8.95 11.86
C TYR A 107 6.68 10.04 12.16
N LEU A 108 7.97 9.70 12.14
CA LEU A 108 9.04 10.66 12.43
C LEU A 108 9.06 11.81 11.41
N PRO A 109 9.05 11.59 10.08
CA PRO A 109 8.92 12.66 9.12
C PRO A 109 7.68 13.54 9.34
N PHE A 110 6.51 12.93 9.61
CA PHE A 110 5.30 13.67 9.92
C PHE A 110 5.47 14.58 11.14
N ARG A 111 6.07 14.09 12.22
CA ARG A 111 6.39 14.88 13.42
C ARG A 111 7.37 16.01 13.14
N LEU A 112 8.26 15.86 12.17
CA LEU A 112 9.19 16.88 11.71
C LEU A 112 8.58 17.86 10.68
N GLY A 113 7.27 17.78 10.46
CA GLY A 113 6.52 18.69 9.58
C GLY A 113 6.64 18.35 8.08
N PHE A 114 7.01 17.12 7.73
CA PHE A 114 6.90 16.61 6.37
C PHE A 114 5.50 16.05 6.13
N THR A 115 5.10 15.99 4.86
CA THR A 115 3.91 15.26 4.41
C THR A 115 4.36 13.90 3.84
N PRO A 116 4.20 12.78 4.57
CA PRO A 116 4.51 11.46 4.04
C PRO A 116 3.49 11.04 2.98
N LEU A 117 3.98 10.64 1.81
CA LEU A 117 3.23 10.00 0.75
C LEU A 117 3.51 8.50 0.82
N ILE A 118 2.47 7.69 1.02
CA ILE A 118 2.58 6.26 1.25
C ILE A 118 1.96 5.52 0.07
N GLU A 119 2.71 4.61 -0.55
CA GLU A 119 2.15 3.67 -1.51
C GLU A 119 1.68 2.40 -0.79
N GLU A 120 0.48 1.96 -1.08
CA GLU A 120 -0.25 0.82 -0.51
C GLU A 120 -0.66 1.00 0.95
N GLY A 121 0.26 1.33 1.86
CA GLY A 121 -0.03 1.62 3.26
C GLY A 121 -0.47 0.41 4.09
N LEU A 122 -0.77 0.67 5.38
CA LEU A 122 -1.10 -0.39 6.35
C LEU A 122 -2.34 -1.20 5.97
N MET A 123 -3.33 -0.56 5.35
CA MET A 123 -4.55 -1.26 4.94
C MET A 123 -4.28 -2.35 3.91
N MET A 124 -3.32 -2.12 2.99
CA MET A 124 -2.91 -3.15 2.02
C MET A 124 -2.06 -4.26 2.65
N THR A 125 -1.46 -4.01 3.81
CA THR A 125 -0.82 -5.07 4.59
C THR A 125 -1.85 -6.10 5.06
N PHE A 126 -2.97 -5.63 5.62
CA PHE A 126 -4.07 -6.53 6.02
C PHE A 126 -4.64 -7.29 4.82
N TYR A 127 -4.85 -6.60 3.72
CA TYR A 127 -5.24 -7.23 2.47
C TYR A 127 -4.28 -8.36 2.07
N THR A 128 -2.98 -8.14 2.16
CA THR A 128 -1.98 -9.16 1.80
C THR A 128 -2.08 -10.38 2.70
N TYR A 129 -2.36 -10.19 3.99
CA TYR A 129 -2.61 -11.29 4.92
C TYR A 129 -3.93 -12.01 4.61
N ASP A 130 -5.02 -11.28 4.42
CA ASP A 130 -6.32 -11.82 4.02
C ASP A 130 -6.22 -12.68 2.75
N MET A 131 -5.39 -12.24 1.80
CA MET A 131 -5.13 -12.94 0.54
C MET A 131 -4.26 -14.18 0.69
N SER A 132 -3.18 -14.05 1.41
CA SER A 132 -2.18 -15.12 1.50
C SER A 132 -2.64 -16.25 2.43
N PHE A 133 -3.39 -15.91 3.49
CA PHE A 133 -3.70 -16.86 4.54
C PHE A 133 -4.95 -17.71 4.35
N PRO A 134 -6.04 -17.31 3.69
CA PRO A 134 -7.12 -18.26 3.34
C PRO A 134 -6.67 -19.41 2.46
N HIS A 135 -5.66 -19.19 1.62
CA HIS A 135 -5.05 -20.26 0.84
C HIS A 135 -4.11 -21.15 1.67
N PHE A 136 -3.54 -20.61 2.75
CA PHE A 136 -2.63 -21.33 3.64
C PHE A 136 -3.32 -21.88 4.90
N PHE A 137 -4.34 -21.17 5.40
CA PHE A 137 -4.98 -21.48 6.68
C PHE A 137 -6.49 -21.36 6.58
N LYS A 138 -7.19 -22.37 7.09
CA LYS A 138 -8.66 -22.36 7.23
C LYS A 138 -9.16 -21.49 8.41
N THR A 139 -8.27 -20.86 9.14
CA THR A 139 -8.59 -20.09 10.34
C THR A 139 -8.04 -18.67 10.23
N GLU A 140 -8.85 -17.68 10.58
CA GLU A 140 -8.43 -16.27 10.59
C GLU A 140 -7.28 -16.03 11.59
N PRO A 141 -6.24 -15.28 11.20
CA PRO A 141 -5.14 -14.97 12.09
C PRO A 141 -5.58 -14.01 13.19
N LYS A 142 -5.60 -14.49 14.44
CA LYS A 142 -6.00 -13.71 15.64
C LYS A 142 -5.00 -12.61 16.06
N VAL A 143 -3.83 -12.52 15.44
CA VAL A 143 -2.68 -11.67 15.88
C VAL A 143 -2.69 -10.28 15.26
N LEU A 144 -3.47 -10.06 14.22
CA LEU A 144 -3.49 -8.82 13.43
C LEU A 144 -4.22 -7.59 14.02
N PRO A 145 -5.08 -7.67 15.05
CA PRO A 145 -5.81 -6.49 15.54
C PRO A 145 -4.93 -5.43 16.22
N LEU A 146 -3.75 -5.78 16.72
CA LEU A 146 -2.92 -4.87 17.51
C LEU A 146 -2.28 -3.76 16.67
N LEU A 147 -1.81 -4.09 15.47
CA LEU A 147 -1.16 -3.13 14.59
C LEU A 147 -2.09 -2.01 14.09
N PRO A 148 -3.33 -2.31 13.61
CA PRO A 148 -4.28 -1.27 13.18
C PRO A 148 -4.71 -0.37 14.33
N THR A 149 -4.88 -0.93 15.52
CA THR A 149 -5.36 -0.17 16.68
C THR A 149 -4.30 0.84 17.15
N LEU A 150 -3.04 0.43 17.24
CA LEU A 150 -1.93 1.29 17.64
C LEU A 150 -1.63 2.39 16.61
N LEU A 151 -1.70 2.05 15.33
CA LEU A 151 -1.36 2.96 14.24
C LEU A 151 -2.55 3.78 13.76
N GLY A 152 -3.77 3.24 13.85
CA GLY A 152 -5.01 3.94 13.51
C GLY A 152 -5.25 5.15 14.39
N TRP A 153 -4.91 5.07 15.68
CA TRP A 153 -5.04 6.19 16.60
C TRP A 153 -4.11 7.38 16.25
N VAL A 154 -2.91 7.09 15.80
CA VAL A 154 -1.92 8.12 15.38
C VAL A 154 -2.31 8.77 14.05
N ILE A 155 -3.00 8.02 13.19
CA ILE A 155 -3.25 8.39 11.79
C ILE A 155 -4.61 9.07 11.60
N SER A 156 -5.60 8.82 12.48
CA SER A 156 -7.02 9.08 12.21
C SER A 156 -7.40 10.54 11.88
N LYS A 157 -6.73 11.54 12.45
CA LYS A 157 -7.12 12.96 12.28
C LYS A 157 -6.45 13.68 11.11
N ASN A 158 -5.24 13.25 10.70
CA ASN A 158 -4.44 13.93 9.67
C ASN A 158 -4.06 12.98 8.53
N HIS A 159 -4.88 11.99 8.26
CA HIS A 159 -4.65 11.00 7.23
C HIS A 159 -5.72 11.09 6.13
N VAL A 160 -5.27 10.99 4.90
CA VAL A 160 -6.10 11.00 3.70
C VAL A 160 -5.76 9.78 2.85
N ASN A 161 -6.77 9.03 2.46
CA ASN A 161 -6.62 7.96 1.48
C ASN A 161 -7.04 8.47 0.10
N VAL A 162 -6.18 8.29 -0.88
CA VAL A 162 -6.48 8.47 -2.30
C VAL A 162 -6.56 7.08 -2.92
N VAL A 163 -7.77 6.66 -3.21
CA VAL A 163 -8.04 5.36 -3.83
C VAL A 163 -8.16 5.57 -5.33
N LEU A 164 -7.25 4.98 -6.07
CA LEU A 164 -7.28 4.97 -7.53
C LEU A 164 -7.84 3.63 -8.00
N ASP A 165 -8.80 3.68 -8.91
CA ASP A 165 -9.32 2.49 -9.58
C ASP A 165 -9.40 2.73 -11.09
N ALA A 166 -9.56 1.66 -11.86
CA ALA A 166 -9.84 1.68 -13.28
C ALA A 166 -10.58 0.41 -13.69
N LYS A 167 -11.23 0.41 -14.84
CA LYS A 167 -11.81 -0.80 -15.43
C LYS A 167 -10.72 -1.85 -15.66
N GLU A 168 -11.12 -3.10 -15.61
CA GLU A 168 -10.19 -4.23 -15.67
C GLU A 168 -9.47 -4.32 -17.01
N ASP A 169 -10.19 -4.10 -18.10
CA ASP A 169 -9.65 -4.03 -19.46
C ASP A 169 -8.56 -2.95 -19.60
N GLU A 170 -8.77 -1.78 -19.00
CA GLU A 170 -7.80 -0.70 -19.02
C GLU A 170 -6.57 -1.03 -18.13
N LEU A 171 -6.77 -1.66 -16.99
CA LEU A 171 -5.67 -2.13 -16.15
C LEU A 171 -4.84 -3.19 -16.88
N ASP A 172 -5.49 -4.10 -17.62
CA ASP A 172 -4.82 -5.12 -18.43
C ASP A 172 -4.00 -4.49 -19.55
N ARG A 173 -4.59 -3.52 -20.26
CA ARG A 173 -3.89 -2.75 -21.30
C ARG A 173 -2.64 -2.04 -20.74
N ARG A 174 -2.75 -1.38 -19.58
CA ARG A 174 -1.63 -0.67 -18.94
C ARG A 174 -0.55 -1.63 -18.44
N ARG A 175 -0.92 -2.80 -17.98
CA ARG A 175 0.01 -3.84 -17.51
C ARG A 175 0.76 -4.47 -18.67
N SER A 176 0.07 -4.81 -19.76
CA SER A 176 0.67 -5.37 -20.96
C SER A 176 1.71 -4.44 -21.57
N SER A 177 1.46 -3.12 -21.55
CA SER A 177 2.41 -2.13 -22.05
C SER A 177 3.70 -2.02 -21.21
N ARG A 178 3.73 -2.61 -20.01
CA ARG A 178 4.87 -2.60 -19.08
C ARG A 178 5.53 -3.97 -18.90
N ASP A 179 5.23 -4.92 -19.78
CA ASP A 179 5.74 -6.30 -19.71
C ASP A 179 5.40 -7.04 -18.39
N TYR A 180 4.32 -6.60 -17.70
CA TYR A 180 3.78 -7.36 -16.59
C TYR A 180 3.00 -8.57 -17.11
N ARG A 181 3.33 -9.76 -16.62
CA ARG A 181 2.67 -11.00 -17.03
C ARG A 181 1.20 -11.04 -16.59
N GLN A 182 0.29 -11.18 -17.57
CA GLN A 182 -1.15 -10.93 -17.41
C GLN A 182 -1.87 -11.84 -16.41
N ASN A 183 -1.61 -13.15 -16.45
CA ASN A 183 -2.47 -14.12 -15.75
C ASN A 183 -2.23 -14.23 -14.24
N GLU A 184 -1.04 -13.88 -13.78
CA GLU A 184 -0.69 -13.92 -12.35
C GLU A 184 -1.30 -12.76 -11.57
N LEU A 185 -1.67 -11.69 -12.27
CA LEU A 185 -2.13 -10.44 -11.68
C LEU A 185 -3.65 -10.26 -11.68
N SER A 186 -4.40 -10.99 -12.53
CA SER A 186 -5.85 -10.83 -12.63
C SER A 186 -6.56 -11.18 -11.33
N ASP A 187 -6.28 -12.34 -10.75
CA ASP A 187 -6.86 -12.76 -9.47
C ASP A 187 -6.45 -11.80 -8.35
N TYR A 188 -5.19 -11.38 -8.33
CA TYR A 188 -4.67 -10.40 -7.38
C TYR A 188 -5.39 -9.06 -7.50
N VAL A 189 -5.62 -8.58 -8.73
CA VAL A 189 -6.30 -7.30 -8.98
C VAL A 189 -7.78 -7.37 -8.59
N SER A 190 -8.48 -8.42 -8.98
CA SER A 190 -9.91 -8.58 -8.64
C SER A 190 -10.12 -8.62 -7.12
N MET A 191 -9.24 -9.29 -6.40
CA MET A 191 -9.30 -9.35 -4.94
C MET A 191 -8.88 -8.03 -4.30
N GLN A 192 -7.90 -7.29 -4.85
CA GLN A 192 -7.61 -5.91 -4.42
C GLN A 192 -8.84 -5.01 -4.55
N LYS A 193 -9.54 -5.06 -5.67
CA LYS A 193 -10.76 -4.28 -5.90
C LYS A 193 -11.85 -4.63 -4.89
N LYS A 194 -12.08 -5.91 -4.64
CA LYS A 194 -13.05 -6.38 -3.64
C LYS A 194 -12.72 -5.86 -2.24
N TRP A 195 -11.45 -5.79 -1.89
CA TRP A 195 -11.02 -5.29 -0.59
C TRP A 195 -11.09 -3.76 -0.50
N ILE A 196 -10.68 -3.05 -1.55
CA ILE A 196 -10.80 -1.59 -1.67
C ILE A 196 -12.25 -1.14 -1.50
N GLY A 197 -13.22 -1.88 -2.05
CA GLY A 197 -14.65 -1.61 -1.87
C GLY A 197 -15.14 -1.65 -0.41
N ARG A 198 -14.36 -2.22 0.51
CA ARG A 198 -14.63 -2.20 1.96
C ARG A 198 -14.05 -0.97 2.67
N LEU A 199 -13.22 -0.17 1.99
CA LEU A 199 -12.64 1.04 2.56
C LEU A 199 -13.70 2.16 2.57
N ASN A 200 -14.45 2.23 3.65
CA ASN A 200 -15.46 3.28 3.84
C ASN A 200 -15.04 4.18 5.01
N SER A 201 -14.18 5.15 4.76
CA SER A 201 -13.79 6.15 5.76
C SER A 201 -14.05 7.56 5.22
N GLY A 202 -14.54 8.47 6.06
CA GLY A 202 -14.81 9.86 5.69
C GLY A 202 -13.60 10.68 5.21
N ASN A 203 -12.41 10.07 5.20
CA ASN A 203 -11.16 10.64 4.72
C ASN A 203 -10.63 9.92 3.48
N THR A 204 -11.49 9.28 2.71
CA THR A 204 -11.13 8.52 1.50
C THR A 204 -11.71 9.19 0.27
N PHE A 205 -10.86 9.47 -0.72
CA PHE A 205 -11.24 9.96 -2.04
C PHE A 205 -11.08 8.85 -3.06
N PHE A 206 -12.16 8.53 -3.77
CA PHE A 206 -12.17 7.56 -4.86
C PHE A 206 -12.03 8.28 -6.19
N MET A 207 -11.07 7.85 -7.01
CA MET A 207 -10.76 8.40 -8.33
C MET A 207 -10.79 7.29 -9.37
N ASP A 208 -11.72 7.36 -10.31
CA ASP A 208 -11.71 6.51 -11.51
C ASP A 208 -10.69 7.06 -12.50
N THR A 209 -9.72 6.26 -12.88
CA THR A 209 -8.67 6.63 -13.83
C THR A 209 -8.87 6.00 -15.20
N THR A 210 -9.99 5.35 -15.46
CA THR A 210 -10.27 4.57 -16.70
C THR A 210 -10.11 5.42 -17.94
N ASN A 211 -10.83 6.54 -18.01
CA ASN A 211 -10.88 7.42 -19.17
C ASN A 211 -10.19 8.76 -18.93
N GLU A 212 -9.52 8.92 -17.79
CA GLU A 212 -8.91 10.17 -17.41
C GLU A 212 -7.43 10.23 -17.82
N SER A 213 -7.01 11.38 -18.29
CA SER A 213 -5.58 11.64 -18.49
C SER A 213 -4.84 11.69 -17.15
N VAL A 214 -3.53 11.39 -17.16
CA VAL A 214 -2.68 11.46 -15.97
C VAL A 214 -2.78 12.83 -15.28
N LEU A 215 -2.82 13.91 -16.05
CA LEU A 215 -2.95 15.28 -15.53
C LEU A 215 -4.37 15.61 -15.06
N GLY A 216 -5.41 15.01 -15.67
CA GLY A 216 -6.79 15.11 -15.20
C GLY A 216 -6.93 14.51 -13.83
N VAL A 217 -6.50 13.27 -13.64
CA VAL A 217 -6.46 12.60 -12.34
C VAL A 217 -5.67 13.42 -11.30
N HIS A 218 -4.50 13.91 -11.70
CA HIS A 218 -3.68 14.74 -10.81
C HIS A 218 -4.43 15.98 -10.33
N ARG A 219 -5.10 16.71 -11.23
CA ARG A 219 -5.90 17.90 -10.89
C ARG A 219 -7.01 17.57 -9.90
N ASN A 220 -7.73 16.48 -10.13
CA ASN A 220 -8.81 16.03 -9.24
C ASN A 220 -8.26 15.69 -7.84
N ILE A 221 -7.11 15.02 -7.75
CA ILE A 221 -6.44 14.73 -6.48
C ILE A 221 -6.02 16.02 -5.78
N VAL A 222 -5.41 16.96 -6.50
CA VAL A 222 -4.99 18.26 -5.92
C VAL A 222 -6.19 19.00 -5.35
N THR A 223 -7.28 19.12 -6.11
CA THR A 223 -8.51 19.78 -5.64
C THR A 223 -9.05 19.13 -4.36
N ALA A 224 -9.08 17.81 -4.31
CA ALA A 224 -9.52 17.08 -3.11
C ALA A 224 -8.60 17.29 -1.89
N LEU A 225 -7.30 17.39 -2.13
CA LEU A 225 -6.31 17.63 -1.08
C LEU A 225 -6.26 19.08 -0.62
N GLU A 226 -6.44 20.08 -1.51
CA GLU A 226 -6.42 21.49 -1.17
C GLU A 226 -7.45 21.85 -0.10
N ASN A 227 -8.66 21.32 -0.23
CA ASN A 227 -9.72 21.50 0.76
C ASN A 227 -9.38 20.98 2.17
N ARG A 228 -8.38 20.07 2.26
CA ARG A 228 -7.95 19.46 3.51
C ARG A 228 -6.63 19.99 4.04
N ILE A 229 -5.66 20.23 3.15
CA ILE A 229 -4.32 20.70 3.52
C ILE A 229 -4.32 22.21 3.74
N PHE A 230 -5.19 22.94 3.01
CA PHE A 230 -5.32 24.38 3.04
C PHE A 230 -6.76 24.83 3.37
N PRO A 231 -7.36 24.43 4.52
CA PRO A 231 -8.71 24.86 4.87
C PRO A 231 -8.75 26.38 5.01
N GLY A 232 -9.44 27.05 4.09
CA GLY A 232 -9.69 28.49 4.16
C GLY A 232 -8.96 29.37 3.12
N ASN A 233 -8.75 28.85 1.92
CA ASN A 233 -8.57 29.68 0.73
C ASN A 233 -9.91 30.06 0.14
#